data_d5023191f50a16522ce6d1a322c7483a
#
_entry.id   d5023191f50a16522ce6d1a322c7483a
#
_cell.length_a   1.000
_cell.length_b   1.000
_cell.length_c   1.000
_cell.angle_alpha   90.00
_cell.angle_beta   90.00
_cell.angle_gamma   90.00
#
_symmetry.space_group_name_H-M   'P 1'
#
loop_
_entity.id
_entity.type
_entity.pdbx_description
1 polymer ?
#
loop_
_entity_poly.entity_id
_entity_poly.type
_entity_poly.pdbx_seq_one_letter_code
_entity_poly.pdbx_strand_id
1 'polypeptide(L)'
;MKLLLSLIVSFLFVASVHGQSQTCLTVDSVYSTAKFKDLGKRDIRFGVKQMTEDMLSEKYCISDSGALVDVEVFFFGLPKTTVRIVGVEKTNQITQVGVRIHYDGKKYEAYGESDTEIRTVMLEVVEGSVPFQKMTVSSALKKAIEQCVLQMP
;
A
#
# COMPACT_ATOMS: atom_id res chain seq x y z
N MET A 1 -4.76 -22.28 57.49
CA MET A 1 -4.53 -20.90 57.04
C MET A 1 -3.64 -20.77 55.81
N LYS A 2 -2.62 -21.61 55.57
CA LYS A 2 -1.72 -21.48 54.42
C LYS A 2 -2.36 -21.90 53.06
N LEU A 3 -3.32 -22.82 53.04
CA LEU A 3 -3.99 -23.31 51.85
C LEU A 3 -5.01 -22.32 51.27
N LEU A 4 -5.65 -21.49 52.10
CA LEU A 4 -6.62 -20.48 51.69
C LEU A 4 -5.96 -19.27 50.98
N LEU A 5 -4.71 -18.94 51.40
CA LEU A 5 -3.95 -17.84 50.78
C LEU A 5 -3.50 -18.17 49.38
N SER A 6 -3.16 -19.46 49.11
CA SER A 6 -2.73 -19.91 47.78
C SER A 6 -3.86 -19.87 46.74
N LEU A 7 -5.10 -20.11 47.17
CA LEU A 7 -6.27 -20.09 46.26
C LEU A 7 -6.66 -18.66 45.83
N ILE A 8 -6.47 -17.67 46.67
CA ILE A 8 -6.77 -16.27 46.37
C ILE A 8 -5.76 -15.68 45.41
N VAL A 9 -4.48 -16.03 45.51
CA VAL A 9 -3.44 -15.57 44.57
C VAL A 9 -3.64 -16.15 43.18
N SER A 10 -4.10 -17.42 43.06
CA SER A 10 -4.41 -18.02 41.75
C SER A 10 -5.62 -17.39 41.04
N PHE A 11 -6.58 -16.85 41.77
CA PHE A 11 -7.77 -16.22 41.21
C PHE A 11 -7.51 -14.78 40.71
N LEU A 12 -6.48 -14.11 41.23
CA LEU A 12 -6.11 -12.76 40.79
C LEU A 12 -5.35 -12.73 39.46
N PHE A 13 -4.77 -13.85 39.02
CA PHE A 13 -4.03 -13.92 37.75
C PHE A 13 -4.92 -14.17 36.52
N VAL A 14 -6.17 -14.58 36.70
CA VAL A 14 -7.09 -14.90 35.59
C VAL A 14 -7.85 -13.67 35.07
N ALA A 15 -7.84 -12.54 35.79
CA ALA A 15 -8.65 -11.36 35.47
C ALA A 15 -8.00 -10.34 34.54
N SER A 16 -6.85 -10.63 33.95
CA SER A 16 -6.10 -9.66 33.09
C SER A 16 -6.00 -10.06 31.62
N VAL A 17 -6.89 -10.95 31.14
CA VAL A 17 -7.11 -11.02 29.69
C VAL A 17 -8.01 -9.86 29.30
N HIS A 18 -7.44 -8.66 29.24
CA HIS A 18 -8.04 -7.57 28.52
C HIS A 18 -8.09 -8.02 27.06
N GLY A 19 -9.23 -8.51 26.63
CA GLY A 19 -9.51 -8.64 25.21
C GLY A 19 -9.31 -7.25 24.61
N GLN A 20 -8.18 -7.02 23.93
CA GLN A 20 -8.04 -5.86 23.09
C GLN A 20 -9.18 -5.94 22.09
N SER A 21 -10.17 -5.07 22.23
CA SER A 21 -11.23 -4.95 21.24
C SER A 21 -10.55 -4.53 19.94
N GLN A 22 -10.29 -5.49 19.09
CA GLN A 22 -9.65 -5.24 17.80
C GLN A 22 -10.55 -4.28 17.02
N THR A 23 -10.05 -3.11 16.69
CA THR A 23 -10.79 -2.13 15.91
C THR A 23 -11.09 -2.71 14.54
N CYS A 24 -12.37 -2.74 14.16
CA CYS A 24 -12.78 -3.17 12.83
C CYS A 24 -12.86 -1.96 11.89
N LEU A 25 -12.32 -2.13 10.68
CA LEU A 25 -12.28 -1.12 9.62
C LEU A 25 -13.06 -1.60 8.39
N THR A 26 -13.51 -0.63 7.58
CA THR A 26 -14.16 -0.85 6.28
C THR A 26 -13.53 0.10 5.28
N VAL A 27 -13.04 -0.41 4.16
CA VAL A 27 -12.61 0.46 3.04
C VAL A 27 -13.86 0.91 2.28
N ASP A 28 -14.32 2.13 2.55
CA ASP A 28 -15.54 2.70 2.00
C ASP A 28 -15.32 3.19 0.58
N SER A 29 -14.39 4.11 0.37
CA SER A 29 -14.13 4.68 -0.94
C SER A 29 -12.66 4.55 -1.38
N VAL A 30 -12.49 4.38 -2.69
CA VAL A 30 -11.19 4.45 -3.36
C VAL A 30 -11.32 5.40 -4.54
N TYR A 31 -10.52 6.45 -4.54
CA TYR A 31 -10.53 7.44 -5.61
C TYR A 31 -9.12 7.89 -5.99
N SER A 32 -9.00 8.59 -7.10
CA SER A 32 -7.73 9.12 -7.55
C SER A 32 -7.85 10.59 -7.92
N THR A 33 -6.92 11.38 -7.40
CA THR A 33 -6.71 12.78 -7.78
C THR A 33 -5.45 12.96 -8.63
N ALA A 34 -4.66 11.90 -8.80
CA ALA A 34 -3.49 11.93 -9.66
C ALA A 34 -3.87 12.09 -11.14
N LYS A 35 -3.07 12.85 -11.89
CA LYS A 35 -3.26 13.05 -13.34
C LYS A 35 -2.60 11.89 -14.09
N PHE A 36 -3.40 10.88 -14.43
CA PHE A 36 -2.93 9.68 -15.13
C PHE A 36 -2.94 9.82 -16.65
N LYS A 37 -2.00 10.52 -17.25
CA LYS A 37 -1.85 10.48 -18.72
C LYS A 37 -1.47 9.09 -19.23
N ASP A 38 -0.73 8.33 -18.44
CA ASP A 38 -0.11 7.06 -18.86
C ASP A 38 -0.91 5.81 -18.47
N LEU A 39 -1.91 5.93 -17.59
CA LEU A 39 -2.78 4.81 -17.21
C LEU A 39 -3.94 4.56 -18.17
N GLY A 40 -4.25 5.54 -19.02
CA GLY A 40 -5.40 5.46 -19.94
C GLY A 40 -6.73 5.34 -19.19
N LYS A 41 -7.68 4.58 -19.76
CA LYS A 41 -9.04 4.39 -19.18
C LYS A 41 -9.13 3.23 -18.18
N ARG A 42 -8.02 2.79 -17.58
CA ARG A 42 -8.03 1.62 -16.68
C ARG A 42 -8.58 1.98 -15.31
N ASP A 43 -9.54 1.20 -14.85
CA ASP A 43 -10.03 1.29 -13.48
C ASP A 43 -9.13 0.49 -12.53
N ILE A 44 -8.35 1.20 -11.72
CA ILE A 44 -7.47 0.59 -10.71
C ILE A 44 -8.13 0.51 -9.33
N ARG A 45 -9.31 1.11 -9.14
CA ARG A 45 -9.97 1.25 -7.84
C ARG A 45 -10.18 -0.07 -7.13
N PHE A 46 -10.68 -1.07 -7.87
CA PHE A 46 -10.94 -2.39 -7.29
C PHE A 46 -9.65 -3.04 -6.76
N GLY A 47 -8.58 -3.01 -7.53
CA GLY A 47 -7.29 -3.56 -7.09
C GLY A 47 -6.70 -2.83 -5.89
N VAL A 48 -6.85 -1.49 -5.82
CA VAL A 48 -6.40 -0.69 -4.66
C VAL A 48 -7.23 -1.03 -3.42
N LYS A 49 -8.56 -1.15 -3.54
CA LYS A 49 -9.43 -1.55 -2.43
C LYS A 49 -8.98 -2.87 -1.83
N GLN A 50 -8.87 -3.90 -2.66
CA GLN A 50 -8.49 -5.24 -2.22
C GLN A 50 -7.10 -5.26 -1.56
N MET A 51 -6.08 -4.60 -2.18
CA MET A 51 -4.76 -4.51 -1.57
C MET A 51 -4.78 -3.79 -0.21
N THR A 52 -5.63 -2.76 -0.06
CA THR A 52 -5.75 -2.04 1.20
C THR A 52 -6.40 -2.91 2.27
N GLU A 53 -7.48 -3.61 1.94
CA GLU A 53 -8.15 -4.54 2.84
C GLU A 53 -7.19 -5.65 3.29
N ASP A 54 -6.41 -6.22 2.37
CA ASP A 54 -5.40 -7.24 2.68
C ASP A 54 -4.34 -6.71 3.68
N MET A 55 -3.80 -5.51 3.44
CA MET A 55 -2.79 -4.92 4.32
C MET A 55 -3.37 -4.51 5.69
N LEU A 56 -4.58 -3.95 5.72
CA LEU A 56 -5.26 -3.60 6.95
C LEU A 56 -5.60 -4.84 7.78
N SER A 57 -5.91 -5.98 7.14
CA SER A 57 -6.26 -7.23 7.83
C SER A 57 -5.13 -7.80 8.68
N GLU A 58 -3.88 -7.41 8.44
CA GLU A 58 -2.73 -7.79 9.25
C GLU A 58 -2.75 -7.17 10.65
N LYS A 59 -3.43 -6.01 10.82
CA LYS A 59 -3.43 -5.23 12.04
C LYS A 59 -4.83 -4.99 12.61
N TYR A 60 -5.84 -4.98 11.78
CA TYR A 60 -7.23 -4.63 12.11
C TYR A 60 -8.18 -5.76 11.70
N CYS A 61 -9.36 -5.77 12.31
CA CYS A 61 -10.48 -6.56 11.82
C CYS A 61 -11.07 -5.85 10.58
N ILE A 62 -11.38 -6.57 9.51
CA ILE A 62 -12.10 -6.04 8.35
C ILE A 62 -13.56 -6.48 8.45
N SER A 63 -14.49 -5.53 8.43
CA SER A 63 -15.92 -5.78 8.61
C SER A 63 -16.74 -4.68 7.94
N ASP A 64 -17.85 -5.04 7.30
CA ASP A 64 -18.76 -4.07 6.65
C ASP A 64 -19.34 -3.02 7.59
N SER A 65 -19.31 -3.27 8.89
CA SER A 65 -19.74 -2.35 9.95
C SER A 65 -18.60 -1.65 10.68
N GLY A 66 -17.37 -1.75 10.15
CA GLY A 66 -16.18 -1.15 10.74
C GLY A 66 -16.14 0.38 10.59
N ALA A 67 -15.15 1.00 11.22
CA ALA A 67 -14.87 2.42 11.02
C ALA A 67 -14.41 2.66 9.56
N LEU A 68 -14.89 3.74 8.95
CA LEU A 68 -14.69 4.03 7.54
C LEU A 68 -13.24 4.46 7.24
N VAL A 69 -12.69 3.93 6.18
CA VAL A 69 -11.38 4.27 5.65
C VAL A 69 -11.53 4.65 4.17
N ASP A 70 -11.05 5.83 3.81
CA ASP A 70 -10.98 6.27 2.42
C ASP A 70 -9.55 6.21 1.91
N VAL A 71 -9.39 5.77 0.67
CA VAL A 71 -8.08 5.62 0.04
C VAL A 71 -7.99 6.51 -1.20
N GLU A 72 -7.02 7.40 -1.20
CA GLU A 72 -6.72 8.30 -2.29
C GLU A 72 -5.39 7.94 -2.94
N VAL A 73 -5.39 7.73 -4.25
CA VAL A 73 -4.15 7.72 -5.04
C VAL A 73 -3.94 9.15 -5.54
N PHE A 74 -3.05 9.89 -4.90
CA PHE A 74 -2.84 11.31 -5.18
C PHE A 74 -1.66 11.60 -6.11
N PHE A 75 -0.75 10.66 -6.28
CA PHE A 75 0.41 10.82 -7.14
C PHE A 75 0.68 9.57 -7.98
N PHE A 76 1.09 9.78 -9.22
CA PHE A 76 1.62 8.76 -10.10
C PHE A 76 2.71 9.37 -10.99
N GLY A 77 3.87 8.74 -11.03
CA GLY A 77 5.01 9.20 -11.82
C GLY A 77 5.80 8.04 -12.42
N LEU A 78 6.39 8.28 -13.58
CA LEU A 78 7.25 7.34 -14.31
C LEU A 78 8.59 8.04 -14.66
N PRO A 79 9.40 8.45 -13.67
CA PRO A 79 10.72 9.02 -13.95
C PRO A 79 11.60 8.01 -14.65
N LYS A 80 12.35 8.47 -15.67
CA LYS A 80 13.25 7.66 -16.49
C LYS A 80 14.67 8.19 -16.37
N THR A 81 15.61 7.27 -16.24
CA THR A 81 17.05 7.57 -16.34
C THR A 81 17.65 6.70 -17.46
N THR A 82 18.22 7.33 -18.45
CA THR A 82 18.85 6.63 -19.59
C THR A 82 20.36 6.79 -19.51
N VAL A 83 21.09 5.67 -19.54
CA VAL A 83 22.54 5.63 -19.61
C VAL A 83 22.94 4.95 -20.92
N ARG A 84 23.79 5.62 -21.71
CA ARG A 84 24.32 5.10 -22.97
C ARG A 84 25.79 4.69 -22.79
N ILE A 85 26.06 3.42 -23.00
CA ILE A 85 27.43 2.87 -23.00
C ILE A 85 27.62 2.17 -24.32
N VAL A 86 28.70 2.47 -25.02
CA VAL A 86 29.08 1.97 -26.36
C VAL A 86 28.19 0.83 -26.90
N GLY A 87 27.22 1.17 -27.78
CA GLY A 87 26.37 0.18 -28.46
C GLY A 87 25.17 -0.35 -27.63
N VAL A 88 25.02 0.03 -26.39
CA VAL A 88 23.92 -0.39 -25.52
C VAL A 88 23.28 0.82 -24.84
N GLU A 89 21.98 0.93 -24.95
CA GLU A 89 21.17 1.90 -24.17
C GLU A 89 20.48 1.15 -23.05
N LYS A 90 20.72 1.61 -21.83
CA LYS A 90 20.06 1.10 -20.63
C LYS A 90 19.14 2.20 -20.08
N THR A 91 17.86 1.93 -20.09
CA THR A 91 16.86 2.82 -19.49
C THR A 91 16.31 2.19 -18.23
N ASN A 92 16.49 2.86 -17.11
CA ASN A 92 15.81 2.54 -15.87
C ASN A 92 14.57 3.42 -15.77
N GLN A 93 13.42 2.80 -15.61
CA GLN A 93 12.16 3.48 -15.32
C GLN A 93 11.72 3.12 -13.91
N ILE A 94 11.46 4.14 -13.11
CA ILE A 94 10.91 3.98 -11.77
C ILE A 94 9.41 4.28 -11.86
N THR A 95 8.58 3.39 -11.32
CA THR A 95 7.17 3.66 -11.11
C THR A 95 7.01 4.16 -9.71
N GLN A 96 6.55 5.40 -9.54
CA GLN A 96 6.25 6.01 -8.25
C GLN A 96 4.74 6.18 -8.08
N VAL A 97 4.21 5.77 -6.94
CA VAL A 97 2.80 5.96 -6.61
C VAL A 97 2.70 6.56 -5.21
N GLY A 98 1.94 7.65 -5.07
CA GLY A 98 1.59 8.25 -3.80
C GLY A 98 0.18 7.84 -3.38
N VAL A 99 0.06 7.28 -2.19
CA VAL A 99 -1.21 6.88 -1.58
C VAL A 99 -1.43 7.66 -0.29
N ARG A 100 -2.68 8.02 -0.03
CA ARG A 100 -3.13 8.62 1.20
C ARG A 100 -4.31 7.84 1.73
N ILE A 101 -4.24 7.46 3.00
CA ILE A 101 -5.33 6.82 3.74
C ILE A 101 -5.93 7.84 4.70
N HIS A 102 -7.24 8.04 4.63
CA HIS A 102 -8.00 8.88 5.54
C HIS A 102 -8.69 7.98 6.56
N TYR A 103 -8.37 8.15 7.83
CA TYR A 103 -8.94 7.39 8.93
C TYR A 103 -9.01 8.25 10.20
N ASP A 104 -10.14 8.26 10.87
CA ASP A 104 -10.37 9.00 12.12
C ASP A 104 -9.97 10.49 12.05
N GLY A 105 -10.33 11.15 10.95
CA GLY A 105 -10.00 12.55 10.68
C GLY A 105 -8.53 12.84 10.42
N LYS A 106 -7.67 11.83 10.40
CA LYS A 106 -6.24 11.93 10.09
C LYS A 106 -5.93 11.47 8.68
N LYS A 107 -4.76 11.88 8.19
CA LYS A 107 -4.23 11.51 6.87
C LYS A 107 -2.89 10.83 7.04
N TYR A 108 -2.75 9.66 6.46
CA TYR A 108 -1.52 8.88 6.43
C TYR A 108 -1.05 8.80 5.00
N GLU A 109 0.10 9.39 4.69
CA GLU A 109 0.60 9.53 3.32
C GLU A 109 1.92 8.79 3.15
N ALA A 110 2.04 8.08 2.03
CA ALA A 110 3.28 7.43 1.68
C ALA A 110 3.47 7.31 0.16
N TYR A 111 4.72 7.13 -0.24
CA TYR A 111 5.10 6.85 -1.61
C TYR A 111 5.68 5.43 -1.70
N GLY A 112 5.28 4.72 -2.73
CA GLY A 112 5.88 3.45 -3.10
C GLY A 112 6.57 3.54 -4.44
N GLU A 113 7.67 2.84 -4.58
CA GLU A 113 8.49 2.80 -5.79
C GLU A 113 8.74 1.37 -6.24
N SER A 114 8.75 1.18 -7.54
CA SER A 114 9.11 -0.09 -8.16
C SER A 114 9.92 0.17 -9.43
N ASP A 115 11.06 -0.49 -9.53
CA ASP A 115 12.00 -0.32 -10.64
C ASP A 115 11.68 -1.25 -11.80
N THR A 116 11.87 -0.74 -13.01
CA THR A 116 11.89 -1.54 -14.24
C THR A 116 13.14 -1.20 -15.02
N GLU A 117 14.00 -2.18 -15.19
CA GLU A 117 15.17 -2.06 -16.06
C GLU A 117 14.81 -2.54 -17.48
N ILE A 118 15.03 -1.67 -18.46
CA ILE A 118 14.87 -2.00 -19.87
C ILE A 118 16.24 -1.87 -20.56
N ARG A 119 16.69 -2.95 -21.14
CA ARG A 119 17.90 -2.98 -21.96
C ARG A 119 17.52 -3.07 -23.43
N THR A 120 17.91 -2.07 -24.20
CA THR A 120 17.73 -2.07 -25.67
C THR A 120 19.09 -2.11 -26.34
N VAL A 121 19.27 -3.05 -27.24
CA VAL A 121 20.45 -3.07 -28.11
C VAL A 121 20.18 -2.14 -29.29
N MET A 122 21.13 -1.26 -29.62
CA MET A 122 20.96 -0.08 -30.51
C MET A 122 20.52 -0.38 -31.97
N LEU A 123 20.12 -1.57 -32.34
CA LEU A 123 19.69 -1.90 -33.70
C LEU A 123 18.19 -1.60 -33.97
N GLU A 124 17.39 -1.33 -32.95
CA GLU A 124 16.01 -0.93 -33.14
C GLU A 124 15.70 0.25 -32.19
N VAL A 125 15.89 1.46 -32.72
CA VAL A 125 15.36 2.67 -32.08
C VAL A 125 13.85 2.70 -32.34
N VAL A 126 13.10 1.98 -31.53
CA VAL A 126 11.67 2.26 -31.39
C VAL A 126 11.55 3.36 -30.36
N GLU A 127 11.37 4.59 -30.80
CA GLU A 127 10.87 5.68 -29.97
C GLU A 127 9.46 5.33 -29.50
N GLY A 128 9.37 4.41 -28.55
CA GLY A 128 8.14 3.98 -27.94
C GLY A 128 8.16 4.26 -26.44
N SER A 129 7.07 4.80 -25.94
CA SER A 129 6.84 4.86 -24.51
C SER A 129 6.99 3.46 -23.94
N VAL A 130 7.81 3.32 -22.89
CA VAL A 130 7.91 2.06 -22.14
C VAL A 130 6.50 1.63 -21.76
N PRO A 131 6.08 0.41 -22.14
CA PRO A 131 4.72 -0.03 -21.89
C PRO A 131 4.43 -0.06 -20.40
N PHE A 132 3.23 0.35 -20.03
CA PHE A 132 2.73 0.26 -18.67
C PHE A 132 2.81 -1.19 -18.17
N GLN A 133 3.62 -1.43 -17.16
CA GLN A 133 3.76 -2.75 -16.55
C GLN A 133 2.87 -2.83 -15.30
N LYS A 134 1.80 -3.64 -15.36
CA LYS A 134 0.88 -3.82 -14.24
C LYS A 134 1.60 -4.26 -12.95
N MET A 135 2.61 -5.12 -13.08
CA MET A 135 3.35 -5.64 -11.92
C MET A 135 4.10 -4.54 -11.16
N THR A 136 4.74 -3.61 -11.87
CA THR A 136 5.50 -2.52 -11.23
C THR A 136 4.57 -1.53 -10.54
N VAL A 137 3.42 -1.23 -11.15
CA VAL A 137 2.40 -0.37 -10.53
C VAL A 137 1.81 -1.04 -9.30
N SER A 138 1.45 -2.32 -9.38
CA SER A 138 0.93 -3.06 -8.22
C SER A 138 1.95 -3.14 -7.09
N SER A 139 3.23 -3.36 -7.41
CA SER A 139 4.31 -3.38 -6.42
C SER A 139 4.51 -2.01 -5.75
N ALA A 140 4.50 -0.92 -6.52
CA ALA A 140 4.60 0.43 -5.98
C ALA A 140 3.38 0.79 -5.11
N LEU A 141 2.17 0.46 -5.57
CA LEU A 141 0.94 0.63 -4.78
C LEU A 141 1.00 -0.12 -3.45
N LYS A 142 1.38 -1.41 -3.49
CA LYS A 142 1.48 -2.23 -2.30
C LYS A 142 2.43 -1.61 -1.28
N LYS A 143 3.61 -1.19 -1.69
CA LYS A 143 4.58 -0.53 -0.81
C LYS A 143 4.04 0.78 -0.21
N ALA A 144 3.35 1.60 -1.02
CA ALA A 144 2.75 2.84 -0.54
C ALA A 144 1.66 2.58 0.52
N ILE A 145 0.75 1.63 0.26
CA ILE A 145 -0.32 1.25 1.19
C ILE A 145 0.27 0.69 2.49
N GLU A 146 1.24 -0.22 2.40
CA GLU A 146 1.93 -0.78 3.55
C GLU A 146 2.54 0.30 4.44
N GLN A 147 3.24 1.27 3.85
CA GLN A 147 3.81 2.39 4.58
C GLN A 147 2.75 3.30 5.22
N CYS A 148 1.59 3.49 4.59
CA CYS A 148 0.47 4.20 5.21
C CYS A 148 -0.08 3.43 6.42
N VAL A 149 -0.31 2.11 6.28
CA VAL A 149 -0.84 1.25 7.35
C VAL A 149 0.11 1.19 8.54
N LEU A 150 1.43 1.17 8.31
CA LEU A 150 2.43 1.22 9.38
C LEU A 150 2.38 2.52 10.20
N GLN A 151 1.95 3.64 9.61
CA GLN A 151 1.80 4.92 10.30
C GLN A 151 0.50 5.01 11.12
N MET A 152 -0.49 4.17 10.83
CA MET A 152 -1.76 4.14 11.55
C MET A 152 -1.57 3.58 12.97
N PRO A 153 -2.39 4.01 13.94
CA PRO A 153 -2.28 3.64 15.36
C PRO A 153 -2.42 2.15 15.63
#